data_45030fe3bd0a3ab8476d0d3116be8b4e
#
_entry.id   45030fe3bd0a3ab8476d0d3116be8b4e
#
_cell.length_a   1.000
_cell.length_b   1.000
_cell.length_c   1.000
_cell.angle_alpha   90.00
_cell.angle_beta   90.00
_cell.angle_gamma   90.00
#
_symmetry.space_group_name_H-M   'P 1'
#
loop_
_entity.id
_entity.type
_entity.pdbx_description
1 polymer ?
#
loop_
_entity_poly.entity_id
_entity_poly.type
_entity_poly.pdbx_seq_one_letter_code
_entity_poly.pdbx_strand_id
1 'polypeptide(L)'
;MDSFFSSNRKIGILGGGQLGKMLALKAAQWDFSLKVLDPSADAPAAHVVKEFCPGDFRDFDTVMDFGKDCSVITIEIEDVNTDALLQLASKGIKVYPQPGLVELFKNKQEQKKFYQKNQFPTAPFTICERISDVMALNDSGKLSFPLVWKAAIGGYDGRGVIKLSSSGDLSKLPDIPCILESHIELKTEVAVIVHRNEIGELVCQPLVEMSFHPEAHFVEMVFTPSHIDFGLQLKCINIATELAEKLSLVGTLAIEFFITASDEVYINEAAPRVHNSGHLTIEATPSSQFEQHLRAIAGLPLGASHLISPACMINLTGAPGYIGPV
;
A
#
# COMPACT_ATOMS: atom_id res chain seq x y z
N MET A 1 1.67 28.55 -15.34
CA MET A 1 1.72 27.45 -14.38
C MET A 1 1.98 28.08 -13.01
N ASP A 2 0.99 28.04 -12.13
CA ASP A 2 1.22 28.49 -10.76
C ASP A 2 2.16 27.51 -10.08
N SER A 3 3.30 27.99 -9.63
CA SER A 3 4.33 27.18 -8.97
C SER A 3 3.76 26.54 -7.71
N PHE A 4 3.96 25.23 -7.51
CA PHE A 4 3.59 24.53 -6.26
C PHE A 4 4.37 25.05 -5.05
N PHE A 5 5.43 25.77 -5.27
CA PHE A 5 6.27 26.42 -4.25
C PHE A 5 5.72 27.77 -3.73
N SER A 6 4.48 28.13 -4.12
CA SER A 6 3.86 29.31 -3.51
C SER A 6 3.39 28.98 -2.10
N SER A 7 3.58 29.92 -1.16
CA SER A 7 3.19 29.81 0.25
C SER A 7 1.70 29.50 0.49
N ASN A 8 0.88 29.57 -0.57
CA ASN A 8 -0.56 29.37 -0.53
C ASN A 8 -0.99 27.95 -0.93
N ARG A 9 -0.06 27.05 -1.30
CA ARG A 9 -0.39 25.68 -1.67
C ARG A 9 0.00 24.72 -0.54
N LYS A 10 -0.99 24.06 0.02
CA LYS A 10 -0.85 23.16 1.16
C LYS A 10 -1.16 21.72 0.75
N ILE A 11 -0.31 20.78 1.14
CA ILE A 11 -0.55 19.35 1.02
C ILE A 11 -1.10 18.84 2.34
N GLY A 12 -2.30 18.24 2.31
CA GLY A 12 -2.87 17.51 3.43
C GLY A 12 -2.49 16.03 3.38
N ILE A 13 -2.09 15.45 4.49
CA ILE A 13 -1.83 14.01 4.64
C ILE A 13 -2.82 13.44 5.65
N LEU A 14 -3.58 12.41 5.25
CA LEU A 14 -4.41 11.62 6.17
C LEU A 14 -3.59 10.43 6.67
N GLY A 15 -3.36 10.42 7.98
CA GLY A 15 -2.46 9.52 8.67
C GLY A 15 -1.12 10.17 9.01
N GLY A 16 -0.74 10.07 10.27
CA GLY A 16 0.48 10.67 10.83
C GLY A 16 1.46 9.63 11.38
N GLY A 17 1.35 8.38 10.96
CA GLY A 17 2.25 7.30 11.35
C GLY A 17 3.65 7.44 10.78
N GLN A 18 4.37 6.33 10.70
CA GLN A 18 5.76 6.31 10.22
C GLN A 18 5.88 6.81 8.78
N LEU A 19 5.00 6.37 7.89
CA LEU A 19 5.02 6.76 6.48
C LEU A 19 4.68 8.25 6.31
N GLY A 20 3.69 8.75 7.05
CA GLY A 20 3.34 10.18 7.11
C GLY A 20 4.48 11.04 7.60
N LYS A 21 5.20 10.60 8.64
CA LYS A 21 6.43 11.26 9.12
C LYS A 21 7.50 11.33 8.03
N MET A 22 7.74 10.22 7.31
CA MET A 22 8.78 10.17 6.26
C MET A 22 8.41 11.04 5.06
N LEU A 23 7.13 11.10 4.67
CA LEU A 23 6.62 12.06 3.69
C LEU A 23 6.85 13.51 4.16
N ALA A 24 6.54 13.80 5.42
CA ALA A 24 6.70 15.13 5.99
C ALA A 24 8.16 15.57 6.00
N LEU A 25 9.09 14.69 6.39
CA LEU A 25 10.52 14.97 6.37
C LEU A 25 11.03 15.27 4.95
N LYS A 26 10.57 14.53 3.95
CA LYS A 26 10.94 14.79 2.54
C LYS A 26 10.35 16.10 2.05
N ALA A 27 9.11 16.40 2.36
CA ALA A 27 8.45 17.64 1.97
C ALA A 27 9.10 18.87 2.60
N ALA A 28 9.56 18.76 3.85
CA ALA A 28 10.29 19.84 4.53
C ALA A 28 11.60 20.20 3.82
N GLN A 29 12.27 19.24 3.16
CA GLN A 29 13.49 19.52 2.38
C GLN A 29 13.22 20.42 1.16
N TRP A 30 11.97 20.53 0.73
CA TRP A 30 11.55 21.32 -0.45
C TRP A 30 10.66 22.49 -0.08
N ASP A 31 10.56 22.82 1.21
CA ASP A 31 9.70 23.89 1.71
C ASP A 31 8.22 23.76 1.33
N PHE A 32 7.73 22.52 1.13
CA PHE A 32 6.31 22.28 0.95
C PHE A 32 5.55 22.55 2.25
N SER A 33 4.46 23.31 2.15
CA SER A 33 3.54 23.50 3.27
C SER A 33 2.72 22.23 3.47
N LEU A 34 2.91 21.58 4.64
CA LEU A 34 2.21 20.35 4.99
C LEU A 34 1.27 20.54 6.17
N LYS A 35 0.16 19.80 6.10
CA LYS A 35 -0.82 19.62 7.17
C LYS A 35 -1.11 18.13 7.34
N VAL A 36 -1.09 17.61 8.57
CA VAL A 36 -1.31 16.18 8.84
C VAL A 36 -2.49 16.01 9.77
N LEU A 37 -3.37 15.04 9.47
CA LEU A 37 -4.49 14.62 10.31
C LEU A 37 -4.25 13.22 10.82
N ASP A 38 -4.31 13.04 12.15
CA ASP A 38 -4.21 11.71 12.79
C ASP A 38 -5.00 11.68 14.10
N PRO A 39 -5.64 10.56 14.47
CA PRO A 39 -6.34 10.43 15.74
C PRO A 39 -5.43 10.57 16.97
N SER A 40 -4.17 10.15 16.86
CA SER A 40 -3.20 10.22 17.96
C SER A 40 -2.47 11.56 17.95
N ALA A 41 -2.60 12.33 19.02
CA ALA A 41 -1.86 13.57 19.18
C ALA A 41 -0.33 13.36 19.22
N ASP A 42 0.12 12.14 19.57
CA ASP A 42 1.53 11.73 19.64
C ASP A 42 1.95 10.93 18.41
N ALA A 43 1.21 11.02 17.29
CA ALA A 43 1.58 10.34 16.07
C ALA A 43 3.00 10.75 15.61
N PRO A 44 3.78 9.85 15.00
CA PRO A 44 5.16 10.13 14.59
C PRO A 44 5.35 11.41 13.75
N ALA A 45 4.36 11.77 12.92
CA ALA A 45 4.40 12.99 12.12
C ALA A 45 4.17 14.26 12.93
N ALA A 46 3.51 14.20 14.11
CA ALA A 46 3.21 15.37 14.93
C ALA A 46 4.47 16.15 15.35
N HIS A 47 5.59 15.43 15.49
CA HIS A 47 6.86 16.00 15.93
C HIS A 47 7.68 16.67 14.82
N VAL A 48 7.24 16.57 13.55
CA VAL A 48 8.04 17.04 12.39
C VAL A 48 7.27 17.96 11.46
N VAL A 49 5.96 18.17 11.67
CA VAL A 49 5.13 19.06 10.85
C VAL A 49 4.76 20.32 11.61
N LYS A 50 4.55 21.40 10.85
CA LYS A 50 4.15 22.70 11.38
C LYS A 50 2.67 22.75 11.75
N GLU A 51 1.83 22.06 10.98
CA GLU A 51 0.39 21.99 11.17
C GLU A 51 -0.01 20.54 11.38
N PHE A 52 -0.22 20.16 12.63
CA PHE A 52 -0.77 18.87 13.01
C PHE A 52 -2.19 19.04 13.54
N CYS A 53 -3.12 18.24 13.04
CA CYS A 53 -4.52 18.28 13.41
C CYS A 53 -4.89 16.94 14.09
N PRO A 54 -5.06 16.89 15.40
CA PRO A 54 -5.63 15.72 16.06
C PRO A 54 -7.08 15.54 15.61
N GLY A 55 -7.44 14.35 15.08
CA GLY A 55 -8.79 14.04 14.62
C GLY A 55 -8.85 12.72 13.84
N ASP A 56 -10.03 12.13 13.79
CA ASP A 56 -10.23 10.84 13.12
C ASP A 56 -10.38 11.03 11.61
N PHE A 57 -9.45 10.50 10.83
CA PHE A 57 -9.49 10.51 9.37
C PHE A 57 -10.60 9.60 8.78
N ARG A 58 -11.33 8.85 9.62
CA ARG A 58 -12.50 8.06 9.23
C ARG A 58 -13.82 8.85 9.41
N ASP A 59 -13.77 9.96 10.15
CA ASP A 59 -14.93 10.83 10.35
C ASP A 59 -15.07 11.80 9.17
N PHE A 60 -16.28 11.85 8.60
CA PHE A 60 -16.58 12.64 7.41
C PHE A 60 -16.35 14.14 7.63
N ASP A 61 -16.92 14.70 8.70
CA ASP A 61 -16.87 16.13 8.95
C ASP A 61 -15.44 16.59 9.31
N THR A 62 -14.71 15.77 10.06
CA THR A 62 -13.29 16.00 10.38
C THR A 62 -12.44 16.07 9.14
N VAL A 63 -12.60 15.12 8.18
CA VAL A 63 -11.86 15.13 6.91
C VAL A 63 -12.26 16.31 6.03
N MET A 64 -13.55 16.66 5.99
CA MET A 64 -14.03 17.83 5.24
C MET A 64 -13.44 19.13 5.79
N ASP A 65 -13.42 19.30 7.11
CA ASP A 65 -12.86 20.49 7.75
C ASP A 65 -11.34 20.58 7.59
N PHE A 66 -10.67 19.44 7.71
CA PHE A 66 -9.23 19.34 7.45
C PHE A 66 -8.88 19.71 6.01
N GLY A 67 -9.62 19.20 5.04
CA GLY A 67 -9.26 19.30 3.62
C GLY A 67 -9.58 20.66 2.97
N LYS A 68 -10.45 21.47 3.57
CA LYS A 68 -11.00 22.70 2.94
C LYS A 68 -9.96 23.74 2.51
N ASP A 69 -8.80 23.79 3.18
CA ASP A 69 -7.70 24.72 2.89
C ASP A 69 -6.49 24.04 2.22
N CYS A 70 -6.62 22.76 1.84
CA CYS A 70 -5.59 22.02 1.14
C CYS A 70 -5.73 22.22 -0.38
N SER A 71 -4.58 22.27 -1.07
CA SER A 71 -4.54 22.24 -2.54
C SER A 71 -4.51 20.81 -3.07
N VAL A 72 -3.86 19.92 -2.31
CA VAL A 72 -3.75 18.49 -2.59
C VAL A 72 -3.94 17.74 -1.28
N ILE A 73 -4.65 16.62 -1.32
CA ILE A 73 -4.77 15.67 -0.20
C ILE A 73 -4.18 14.33 -0.65
N THR A 74 -3.41 13.73 0.22
CA THR A 74 -2.89 12.36 0.08
C THR A 74 -3.11 11.56 1.35
N ILE A 75 -2.83 10.26 1.28
CA ILE A 75 -3.00 9.32 2.38
C ILE A 75 -1.69 8.60 2.70
N GLU A 76 -1.51 8.15 3.93
CA GLU A 76 -0.50 7.14 4.30
C GLU A 76 -1.14 5.81 4.71
N ILE A 77 -2.45 5.78 4.87
CA ILE A 77 -3.25 4.61 5.27
C ILE A 77 -4.55 4.58 4.45
N GLU A 78 -5.04 3.41 4.09
CA GLU A 78 -6.26 3.25 3.30
C GLU A 78 -7.54 3.43 4.12
N ASP A 79 -7.47 3.23 5.44
CA ASP A 79 -8.65 3.29 6.33
C ASP A 79 -9.10 4.73 6.62
N VAL A 80 -9.42 5.46 5.57
CA VAL A 80 -9.88 6.85 5.59
C VAL A 80 -11.33 6.97 5.10
N ASN A 81 -11.97 8.10 5.35
CA ASN A 81 -13.32 8.39 4.86
C ASN A 81 -13.27 8.77 3.37
N THR A 82 -13.61 7.82 2.50
CA THR A 82 -13.58 8.00 1.05
C THR A 82 -14.70 8.90 0.52
N ASP A 83 -15.85 8.96 1.20
CA ASP A 83 -16.96 9.87 0.83
C ASP A 83 -16.55 11.34 1.01
N ALA A 84 -15.87 11.65 2.11
CA ALA A 84 -15.32 12.99 2.32
C ALA A 84 -14.28 13.34 1.26
N LEU A 85 -13.39 12.40 0.89
CA LEU A 85 -12.42 12.58 -0.18
C LEU A 85 -13.08 12.83 -1.54
N LEU A 86 -14.14 12.10 -1.88
CA LEU A 86 -14.94 12.31 -3.09
C LEU A 86 -15.57 13.71 -3.09
N GLN A 87 -16.13 14.13 -1.95
CA GLN A 87 -16.74 15.46 -1.85
C GLN A 87 -15.71 16.59 -1.93
N LEU A 88 -14.52 16.43 -1.35
CA LEU A 88 -13.43 17.39 -1.48
C LEU A 88 -12.95 17.49 -2.94
N ALA A 89 -12.81 16.35 -3.62
CA ALA A 89 -12.48 16.30 -5.03
C ALA A 89 -13.53 17.03 -5.90
N SER A 90 -14.83 16.85 -5.60
CA SER A 90 -15.92 17.55 -6.32
C SER A 90 -15.90 19.07 -6.13
N LYS A 91 -15.31 19.55 -5.03
CA LYS A 91 -15.07 20.98 -4.75
C LYS A 91 -13.77 21.52 -5.37
N GLY A 92 -13.06 20.72 -6.17
CA GLY A 92 -11.86 21.12 -6.89
C GLY A 92 -10.54 20.92 -6.14
N ILE A 93 -10.55 20.28 -4.97
CA ILE A 93 -9.34 19.89 -4.26
C ILE A 93 -8.78 18.62 -4.92
N LYS A 94 -7.50 18.62 -5.24
CA LYS A 94 -6.85 17.41 -5.79
C LYS A 94 -6.71 16.37 -4.68
N VAL A 95 -7.16 15.15 -4.93
CA VAL A 95 -7.02 14.03 -4.01
C VAL A 95 -6.28 12.89 -4.69
N TYR A 96 -5.12 12.55 -4.17
CA TYR A 96 -4.25 11.50 -4.72
C TYR A 96 -3.71 10.55 -3.63
N PRO A 97 -3.83 9.22 -3.83
CA PRO A 97 -4.49 8.58 -4.97
C PRO A 97 -5.96 8.99 -5.09
N GLN A 98 -6.53 8.83 -6.27
CA GLN A 98 -7.94 9.17 -6.49
C GLN A 98 -8.84 8.40 -5.52
N PRO A 99 -9.91 8.99 -4.97
CA PRO A 99 -10.73 8.35 -3.93
C PRO A 99 -11.28 6.97 -4.32
N GLY A 100 -11.65 6.78 -5.60
CA GLY A 100 -12.10 5.47 -6.10
C GLY A 100 -11.02 4.39 -6.07
N LEU A 101 -9.74 4.76 -6.12
CA LEU A 101 -8.64 3.80 -5.94
C LEU A 101 -8.46 3.45 -4.47
N VAL A 102 -8.62 4.40 -3.56
CA VAL A 102 -8.58 4.11 -2.12
C VAL A 102 -9.67 3.10 -1.77
N GLU A 103 -10.89 3.29 -2.26
CA GLU A 103 -12.01 2.38 -2.05
C GLU A 103 -11.73 0.98 -2.64
N LEU A 104 -11.19 0.91 -3.87
CA LEU A 104 -10.82 -0.33 -4.52
C LEU A 104 -9.81 -1.13 -3.68
N PHE A 105 -8.75 -0.46 -3.20
CA PHE A 105 -7.65 -1.12 -2.49
C PHE A 105 -7.94 -1.35 -1.00
N LYS A 106 -8.91 -0.67 -0.43
CA LYS A 106 -9.42 -0.92 0.92
C LYS A 106 -10.11 -2.29 1.05
N ASN A 107 -10.65 -2.82 -0.06
CA ASN A 107 -11.41 -4.07 -0.09
C ASN A 107 -10.72 -5.14 -0.95
N LYS A 108 -10.23 -6.21 -0.32
CA LYS A 108 -9.54 -7.31 -1.01
C LYS A 108 -10.43 -8.06 -2.01
N GLN A 109 -11.75 -8.13 -1.80
CA GLN A 109 -12.67 -8.72 -2.78
C GLN A 109 -12.71 -7.87 -4.05
N GLU A 110 -12.79 -6.54 -3.92
CA GLU A 110 -12.80 -5.63 -5.07
C GLU A 110 -11.46 -5.62 -5.80
N GLN A 111 -10.33 -5.68 -5.07
CA GLN A 111 -9.00 -5.87 -5.68
C GLN A 111 -8.98 -7.14 -6.56
N LYS A 112 -9.41 -8.28 -6.02
CA LYS A 112 -9.39 -9.56 -6.74
C LYS A 112 -10.32 -9.56 -7.95
N LYS A 113 -11.52 -8.99 -7.83
CA LYS A 113 -12.45 -8.80 -8.96
C LYS A 113 -11.81 -7.94 -10.06
N PHE A 114 -11.12 -6.86 -9.65
CA PHE A 114 -10.43 -5.97 -10.58
C PHE A 114 -9.30 -6.71 -11.32
N TYR A 115 -8.46 -7.48 -10.62
CA TYR A 115 -7.41 -8.27 -11.24
C TYR A 115 -7.97 -9.30 -12.21
N GLN A 116 -8.97 -10.06 -11.80
CA GLN A 116 -9.62 -11.06 -12.66
C GLN A 116 -10.22 -10.43 -13.92
N LYS A 117 -10.98 -9.34 -13.78
CA LYS A 117 -11.64 -8.63 -14.89
C LYS A 117 -10.62 -8.09 -15.91
N ASN A 118 -9.47 -7.65 -15.45
CA ASN A 118 -8.42 -7.07 -16.29
C ASN A 118 -7.30 -8.07 -16.64
N GLN A 119 -7.47 -9.35 -16.30
CA GLN A 119 -6.54 -10.45 -16.62
C GLN A 119 -5.14 -10.29 -15.98
N PHE A 120 -5.05 -9.58 -14.86
CA PHE A 120 -3.83 -9.56 -14.05
C PHE A 120 -3.65 -10.89 -13.32
N PRO A 121 -2.41 -11.42 -13.27
CA PRO A 121 -2.14 -12.68 -12.59
C PRO A 121 -2.32 -12.53 -11.07
N THR A 122 -3.20 -13.33 -10.49
CA THR A 122 -3.40 -13.41 -9.04
C THR A 122 -3.73 -14.85 -8.66
N ALA A 123 -3.45 -15.26 -7.42
CA ALA A 123 -3.78 -16.58 -6.94
C ALA A 123 -5.28 -16.89 -7.17
N PRO A 124 -5.64 -18.13 -7.56
CA PRO A 124 -7.06 -18.53 -7.64
C PRO A 124 -7.77 -18.23 -6.33
N PHE A 125 -8.96 -17.66 -6.42
CA PHE A 125 -9.69 -17.20 -5.24
C PHE A 125 -11.20 -17.45 -5.35
N THR A 126 -11.86 -17.49 -4.21
CA THR A 126 -13.32 -17.52 -4.07
C THR A 126 -13.75 -16.45 -3.07
N ILE A 127 -14.78 -15.69 -3.42
CA ILE A 127 -15.37 -14.65 -2.58
C ILE A 127 -16.46 -15.27 -1.71
N CYS A 128 -16.48 -14.96 -0.42
CA CYS A 128 -17.50 -15.35 0.53
C CYS A 128 -17.94 -14.14 1.36
N GLU A 129 -19.26 -13.95 1.47
CA GLU A 129 -19.83 -12.83 2.23
C GLU A 129 -19.94 -13.17 3.72
N ARG A 130 -20.00 -14.44 4.06
CA ARG A 130 -20.14 -14.94 5.43
C ARG A 130 -19.56 -16.35 5.60
N ILE A 131 -19.41 -16.76 6.83
CA ILE A 131 -18.90 -18.11 7.14
C ILE A 131 -19.79 -19.23 6.58
N SER A 132 -21.10 -19.03 6.48
CA SER A 132 -22.02 -20.01 5.89
C SER A 132 -21.68 -20.34 4.43
N ASP A 133 -21.17 -19.38 3.67
CA ASP A 133 -20.76 -19.60 2.27
C ASP A 133 -19.51 -20.50 2.22
N VAL A 134 -18.56 -20.27 3.14
CA VAL A 134 -17.37 -21.11 3.27
C VAL A 134 -17.75 -22.55 3.65
N MET A 135 -18.69 -22.72 4.60
CA MET A 135 -19.17 -24.04 5.02
C MET A 135 -19.87 -24.77 3.87
N ALA A 136 -20.73 -24.08 3.11
CA ALA A 136 -21.41 -24.65 1.94
C ALA A 136 -20.43 -25.10 0.84
N LEU A 137 -19.34 -24.36 0.62
CA LEU A 137 -18.26 -24.76 -0.29
C LEU A 137 -17.54 -26.03 0.22
N ASN A 138 -17.26 -26.11 1.51
CA ASN A 138 -16.66 -27.28 2.12
C ASN A 138 -17.56 -28.51 1.99
N ASP A 139 -18.82 -28.39 2.36
CA ASP A 139 -19.80 -29.50 2.34
C ASP A 139 -20.07 -30.03 0.93
N SER A 140 -19.93 -29.16 -0.08
CA SER A 140 -20.03 -29.53 -1.51
C SER A 140 -18.72 -30.08 -2.09
N GLY A 141 -17.65 -30.21 -1.30
CA GLY A 141 -16.34 -30.70 -1.74
C GLY A 141 -15.60 -29.78 -2.72
N LYS A 142 -15.94 -28.50 -2.73
CA LYS A 142 -15.30 -27.50 -3.62
C LYS A 142 -14.05 -26.87 -3.05
N LEU A 143 -13.74 -27.07 -1.76
CA LEU A 143 -12.52 -26.56 -1.15
C LEU A 143 -11.39 -27.59 -1.27
N SER A 144 -10.23 -27.13 -1.75
CA SER A 144 -9.00 -27.93 -1.82
C SER A 144 -7.97 -27.30 -0.88
N PHE A 145 -7.64 -27.98 0.21
CA PHE A 145 -6.66 -27.51 1.18
C PHE A 145 -5.21 -27.85 0.76
N PRO A 146 -4.21 -27.04 1.15
CA PRO A 146 -4.30 -25.85 2.01
C PRO A 146 -4.85 -24.62 1.28
N LEU A 147 -5.52 -23.73 2.05
CA LEU A 147 -6.06 -22.46 1.59
C LEU A 147 -5.56 -21.31 2.49
N VAL A 148 -5.70 -20.09 2.00
CA VAL A 148 -5.48 -18.88 2.78
C VAL A 148 -6.79 -18.09 2.84
N TRP A 149 -7.32 -17.94 4.04
CA TRP A 149 -8.45 -17.05 4.31
C TRP A 149 -7.94 -15.63 4.58
N LYS A 150 -8.55 -14.63 3.93
CA LYS A 150 -8.22 -13.23 4.16
C LYS A 150 -9.51 -12.43 4.38
N ALA A 151 -9.55 -11.62 5.43
CA ALA A 151 -10.64 -10.67 5.64
C ALA A 151 -10.73 -9.71 4.44
N ALA A 152 -11.96 -9.39 4.00
CA ALA A 152 -12.16 -8.47 2.89
C ALA A 152 -11.67 -7.06 3.19
N ILE A 153 -11.83 -6.59 4.43
CA ILE A 153 -11.47 -5.24 4.89
C ILE A 153 -10.71 -5.36 6.22
N GLY A 154 -9.80 -4.43 6.48
CA GLY A 154 -9.16 -4.25 7.80
C GLY A 154 -7.97 -5.18 8.07
N GLY A 155 -7.51 -5.96 7.12
CA GLY A 155 -6.29 -6.78 7.27
C GLY A 155 -5.04 -5.99 6.83
N TYR A 156 -4.04 -5.91 7.71
CA TYR A 156 -2.72 -5.30 7.45
C TYR A 156 -1.65 -6.06 8.25
N ASP A 157 -0.43 -6.09 7.77
CA ASP A 157 0.74 -6.71 8.44
C ASP A 157 0.46 -8.13 8.97
N GLY A 158 -0.12 -8.99 8.12
CA GLY A 158 -0.48 -10.36 8.48
C GLY A 158 -1.73 -10.51 9.36
N ARG A 159 -2.30 -9.43 9.87
CA ARG A 159 -3.59 -9.45 10.58
C ARG A 159 -4.74 -9.69 9.60
N GLY A 160 -5.71 -10.51 10.01
CA GLY A 160 -6.82 -10.86 9.12
C GLY A 160 -6.44 -11.84 8.00
N VAL A 161 -5.35 -12.59 8.17
CA VAL A 161 -4.92 -13.69 7.29
C VAL A 161 -4.79 -14.97 8.09
N ILE A 162 -5.42 -16.06 7.64
CA ILE A 162 -5.41 -17.35 8.32
C ILE A 162 -5.11 -18.46 7.30
N LYS A 163 -4.05 -19.22 7.54
CA LYS A 163 -3.77 -20.43 6.76
C LYS A 163 -4.66 -21.57 7.24
N LEU A 164 -5.39 -22.18 6.31
CA LEU A 164 -6.28 -23.31 6.55
C LEU A 164 -5.62 -24.56 5.99
N SER A 165 -5.20 -25.46 6.88
CA SER A 165 -4.56 -26.72 6.50
C SER A 165 -5.56 -27.84 6.25
N SER A 166 -6.76 -27.74 6.83
CA SER A 166 -7.83 -28.72 6.73
C SER A 166 -9.20 -28.09 7.00
N SER A 167 -10.27 -28.85 6.75
CA SER A 167 -11.64 -28.44 7.10
C SER A 167 -11.85 -28.21 8.59
N GLY A 168 -11.04 -28.81 9.48
CA GLY A 168 -11.10 -28.57 10.91
C GLY A 168 -10.75 -27.13 11.33
N ASP A 169 -10.01 -26.41 10.49
CA ASP A 169 -9.65 -25.01 10.76
C ASP A 169 -10.79 -24.02 10.50
N LEU A 170 -11.82 -24.43 9.76
CA LEU A 170 -12.95 -23.57 9.41
C LEU A 170 -13.72 -23.06 10.63
N SER A 171 -13.75 -23.83 11.72
CA SER A 171 -14.41 -23.44 12.98
C SER A 171 -13.79 -22.22 13.67
N LYS A 172 -12.58 -21.84 13.28
CA LYS A 172 -11.84 -20.69 13.83
C LYS A 172 -12.12 -19.38 13.09
N LEU A 173 -12.81 -19.46 11.94
CA LEU A 173 -13.02 -18.29 11.07
C LEU A 173 -14.11 -17.37 11.63
N PRO A 174 -13.90 -16.04 11.56
CA PRO A 174 -14.93 -15.08 11.92
C PRO A 174 -16.01 -15.01 10.83
N ASP A 175 -17.24 -14.65 11.23
CA ASP A 175 -18.37 -14.45 10.30
C ASP A 175 -18.35 -13.03 9.71
N ILE A 176 -17.43 -12.81 8.80
CA ILE A 176 -17.24 -11.54 8.07
C ILE A 176 -16.95 -11.82 6.59
N PRO A 177 -17.17 -10.84 5.68
CA PRO A 177 -16.77 -10.94 4.28
C PRO A 177 -15.28 -11.27 4.14
N CYS A 178 -14.97 -12.23 3.25
CA CYS A 178 -13.62 -12.73 3.08
C CYS A 178 -13.35 -13.20 1.66
N ILE A 179 -12.09 -13.51 1.39
CA ILE A 179 -11.66 -14.30 0.25
C ILE A 179 -10.97 -15.58 0.72
N LEU A 180 -11.18 -16.66 0.00
CA LEU A 180 -10.40 -17.89 0.11
C LEU A 180 -9.46 -17.95 -1.08
N GLU A 181 -8.18 -17.94 -0.86
CA GLU A 181 -7.16 -18.09 -1.90
C GLU A 181 -6.52 -19.47 -1.86
N SER A 182 -6.17 -20.01 -3.02
CA SER A 182 -5.28 -21.17 -3.08
C SER A 182 -3.95 -20.84 -2.43
N HIS A 183 -3.46 -21.74 -1.59
CA HIS A 183 -2.12 -21.59 -1.02
C HIS A 183 -1.08 -21.74 -2.13
N ILE A 184 -0.24 -20.74 -2.31
CA ILE A 184 0.85 -20.75 -3.28
C ILE A 184 2.12 -21.21 -2.58
N GLU A 185 2.80 -22.20 -3.18
CA GLU A 185 4.13 -22.61 -2.73
C GLU A 185 5.15 -21.61 -3.26
N LEU A 186 5.71 -20.84 -2.33
CA LEU A 186 6.56 -19.69 -2.65
C LEU A 186 8.02 -20.11 -2.81
N LYS A 187 8.67 -19.60 -3.87
CA LYS A 187 10.12 -19.50 -4.00
C LYS A 187 10.62 -18.26 -3.25
N THR A 188 9.96 -17.12 -3.47
CA THR A 188 10.23 -15.86 -2.78
C THR A 188 9.07 -14.88 -2.94
N GLU A 189 9.09 -13.81 -2.15
CA GLU A 189 8.21 -12.66 -2.28
C GLU A 189 9.02 -11.43 -2.69
N VAL A 190 8.48 -10.65 -3.62
CA VAL A 190 9.11 -9.43 -4.11
C VAL A 190 8.12 -8.28 -4.17
N ALA A 191 8.61 -7.05 -4.16
CA ALA A 191 7.76 -5.87 -4.35
C ALA A 191 8.32 -4.94 -5.42
N VAL A 192 7.40 -4.28 -6.14
CA VAL A 192 7.69 -3.18 -7.06
C VAL A 192 6.88 -1.98 -6.63
N ILE A 193 7.53 -0.82 -6.55
CA ILE A 193 6.87 0.45 -6.31
C ILE A 193 6.89 1.24 -7.61
N VAL A 194 5.70 1.60 -8.10
CA VAL A 194 5.52 2.40 -9.29
C VAL A 194 4.93 3.76 -8.92
N HIS A 195 5.43 4.80 -9.56
CA HIS A 195 4.97 6.17 -9.42
C HIS A 195 4.43 6.65 -10.77
N ARG A 196 3.30 7.36 -10.73
CA ARG A 196 2.71 7.96 -11.93
C ARG A 196 2.21 9.36 -11.61
N ASN A 197 2.54 10.35 -12.45
CA ASN A 197 2.05 11.71 -12.31
C ASN A 197 0.80 12.00 -13.17
N GLU A 198 0.24 13.21 -13.05
CA GLU A 198 -0.98 13.62 -13.75
C GLU A 198 -0.88 13.58 -15.29
N ILE A 199 0.33 13.76 -15.84
CA ILE A 199 0.55 13.74 -17.30
C ILE A 199 0.84 12.32 -17.82
N GLY A 200 0.83 11.31 -16.95
CA GLY A 200 1.04 9.91 -17.32
C GLY A 200 2.48 9.45 -17.35
N GLU A 201 3.44 10.27 -16.92
CA GLU A 201 4.82 9.82 -16.74
C GLU A 201 4.89 8.75 -15.64
N LEU A 202 5.59 7.65 -15.91
CA LEU A 202 5.72 6.49 -15.04
C LEU A 202 7.18 6.23 -14.70
N VAL A 203 7.45 5.90 -13.45
CA VAL A 203 8.77 5.47 -12.97
C VAL A 203 8.57 4.35 -11.95
N CYS A 204 9.31 3.24 -12.13
CA CYS A 204 9.39 2.17 -11.14
C CYS A 204 10.68 2.30 -10.31
N GLN A 205 10.58 2.07 -9.00
CA GLN A 205 11.75 1.85 -8.14
C GLN A 205 12.37 0.48 -8.46
N PRO A 206 13.64 0.25 -8.13
CA PRO A 206 14.23 -1.07 -8.24
C PRO A 206 13.38 -2.11 -7.50
N LEU A 207 13.16 -3.26 -8.12
CA LEU A 207 12.48 -4.37 -7.48
C LEU A 207 13.25 -4.78 -6.22
N VAL A 208 12.51 -5.05 -5.17
CA VAL A 208 13.04 -5.51 -3.88
C VAL A 208 12.58 -6.92 -3.57
N GLU A 209 13.42 -7.67 -2.88
CA GLU A 209 13.10 -8.98 -2.34
C GLU A 209 12.80 -8.87 -0.86
N MET A 210 11.79 -9.60 -0.38
CA MET A 210 11.32 -9.53 1.01
C MET A 210 11.59 -10.85 1.72
N SER A 211 12.13 -10.76 2.93
CA SER A 211 12.29 -11.89 3.84
C SER A 211 11.38 -11.70 5.04
N PHE A 212 10.69 -12.76 5.41
CA PHE A 212 9.71 -12.75 6.49
C PHE A 212 10.25 -13.45 7.73
N HIS A 213 9.92 -12.91 8.91
CA HIS A 213 10.22 -13.56 10.15
C HIS A 213 9.46 -14.91 10.23
N PRO A 214 10.17 -16.04 10.46
CA PRO A 214 9.59 -17.38 10.32
C PRO A 214 8.41 -17.66 11.26
N GLU A 215 8.37 -17.02 12.42
CA GLU A 215 7.34 -17.25 13.45
C GLU A 215 6.30 -16.11 13.49
N ALA A 216 6.72 -14.87 13.25
CA ALA A 216 5.87 -13.68 13.45
C ALA A 216 5.19 -13.19 12.16
N HIS A 217 5.56 -13.76 10.99
CA HIS A 217 4.95 -13.51 9.69
C HIS A 217 4.89 -12.03 9.24
N PHE A 218 5.79 -11.20 9.75
CA PHE A 218 5.98 -9.84 9.25
C PHE A 218 7.25 -9.75 8.39
N VAL A 219 7.33 -8.74 7.54
CA VAL A 219 8.53 -8.47 6.73
C VAL A 219 9.67 -8.07 7.65
N GLU A 220 10.66 -8.95 7.81
CA GLU A 220 11.84 -8.71 8.64
C GLU A 220 12.89 -7.90 7.89
N MET A 221 13.14 -8.25 6.63
CA MET A 221 14.17 -7.65 5.80
C MET A 221 13.66 -7.42 4.38
N VAL A 222 14.07 -6.29 3.81
CA VAL A 222 13.84 -5.94 2.40
C VAL A 222 15.18 -5.54 1.80
N PHE A 223 15.54 -6.07 0.63
CA PHE A 223 16.83 -5.79 0.03
C PHE A 223 16.77 -5.67 -1.51
N THR A 224 17.72 -4.95 -2.06
CA THR A 224 17.96 -4.80 -3.50
C THR A 224 19.49 -4.72 -3.77
N PRO A 225 20.00 -5.29 -4.87
CA PRO A 225 19.30 -6.03 -5.92
C PRO A 225 18.73 -7.37 -5.43
N SER A 226 17.64 -7.79 -6.04
CA SER A 226 17.02 -9.08 -5.78
C SER A 226 17.83 -10.21 -6.43
N HIS A 227 17.70 -11.43 -5.90
CA HIS A 227 18.35 -12.63 -6.43
C HIS A 227 17.54 -13.33 -7.53
N ILE A 228 16.30 -12.92 -7.80
CA ILE A 228 15.50 -13.54 -8.86
C ILE A 228 16.05 -13.19 -10.25
N ASP A 229 15.78 -14.07 -11.22
CA ASP A 229 16.19 -13.88 -12.61
C ASP A 229 15.69 -12.53 -13.17
N PHE A 230 16.51 -11.92 -14.03
CA PHE A 230 16.20 -10.61 -14.63
C PHE A 230 14.90 -10.63 -15.46
N GLY A 231 14.59 -11.74 -16.12
CA GLY A 231 13.33 -11.91 -16.85
C GLY A 231 12.12 -11.86 -15.93
N LEU A 232 12.22 -12.45 -14.73
CA LEU A 232 11.15 -12.36 -13.70
C LEU A 232 11.03 -10.93 -13.13
N GLN A 233 12.16 -10.26 -12.91
CA GLN A 233 12.13 -8.85 -12.48
C GLN A 233 11.40 -7.98 -13.49
N LEU A 234 11.71 -8.12 -14.79
CA LEU A 234 11.03 -7.41 -15.86
C LEU A 234 9.53 -7.74 -15.92
N LYS A 235 9.17 -9.02 -15.73
CA LYS A 235 7.76 -9.43 -15.70
C LYS A 235 6.98 -8.73 -14.58
N CYS A 236 7.55 -8.66 -13.37
CA CYS A 236 6.94 -7.94 -12.24
C CYS A 236 6.80 -6.43 -12.54
N ILE A 237 7.85 -5.80 -13.08
CA ILE A 237 7.87 -4.38 -13.44
C ILE A 237 6.82 -4.08 -14.52
N ASN A 238 6.70 -4.92 -15.53
CA ASN A 238 5.70 -4.75 -16.59
C ASN A 238 4.26 -4.86 -16.04
N ILE A 239 3.99 -5.84 -15.19
CA ILE A 239 2.69 -5.99 -14.52
C ILE A 239 2.39 -4.75 -13.67
N ALA A 240 3.37 -4.26 -12.90
CA ALA A 240 3.20 -3.07 -12.06
C ALA A 240 2.90 -1.81 -12.90
N THR A 241 3.62 -1.63 -13.99
CA THR A 241 3.42 -0.50 -14.92
C THR A 241 2.03 -0.55 -15.55
N GLU A 242 1.65 -1.71 -16.11
CA GLU A 242 0.34 -1.90 -16.73
C GLU A 242 -0.81 -1.68 -15.73
N LEU A 243 -0.65 -2.17 -14.49
CA LEU A 243 -1.62 -1.96 -13.43
C LEU A 243 -1.78 -0.47 -13.10
N ALA A 244 -0.69 0.27 -12.93
CA ALA A 244 -0.72 1.71 -12.65
C ALA A 244 -1.35 2.52 -13.82
N GLU A 245 -1.09 2.14 -15.07
CA GLU A 245 -1.73 2.73 -16.25
C GLU A 245 -3.23 2.45 -16.28
N LYS A 246 -3.61 1.20 -16.09
CA LYS A 246 -5.02 0.76 -16.10
C LYS A 246 -5.86 1.48 -15.03
N LEU A 247 -5.25 1.74 -13.88
CA LEU A 247 -5.85 2.50 -12.78
C LEU A 247 -5.86 4.02 -13.05
N SER A 248 -5.14 4.49 -14.06
CA SER A 248 -4.86 5.93 -14.24
C SER A 248 -4.35 6.58 -12.95
N LEU A 249 -3.52 5.84 -12.20
CA LEU A 249 -2.98 6.26 -10.90
C LEU A 249 -2.34 7.65 -10.98
N VAL A 250 -2.53 8.45 -9.94
CA VAL A 250 -1.65 9.59 -9.62
C VAL A 250 -1.11 9.41 -8.21
N GLY A 251 0.21 9.38 -8.08
CA GLY A 251 0.88 9.09 -6.81
C GLY A 251 1.74 7.83 -6.88
N THR A 252 1.67 7.03 -5.85
CA THR A 252 2.46 5.81 -5.65
C THR A 252 1.56 4.60 -5.54
N LEU A 253 1.96 3.49 -6.16
CA LEU A 253 1.37 2.16 -5.97
C LEU A 253 2.49 1.19 -5.63
N ALA A 254 2.41 0.57 -4.46
CA ALA A 254 3.26 -0.55 -4.09
C ALA A 254 2.52 -1.85 -4.41
N ILE A 255 3.22 -2.81 -5.03
CA ILE A 255 2.65 -4.08 -5.44
C ILE A 255 3.55 -5.20 -4.93
N GLU A 256 2.98 -6.11 -4.17
CA GLU A 256 3.64 -7.31 -3.70
C GLU A 256 3.32 -8.49 -4.61
N PHE A 257 4.33 -9.26 -4.94
CA PHE A 257 4.23 -10.42 -5.82
C PHE A 257 4.72 -11.69 -5.13
N PHE A 258 4.00 -12.76 -5.36
CA PHE A 258 4.45 -14.12 -5.11
C PHE A 258 5.18 -14.66 -6.34
N ILE A 259 6.37 -15.21 -6.14
CA ILE A 259 7.12 -15.97 -7.15
C ILE A 259 7.10 -17.44 -6.74
N THR A 260 6.59 -18.31 -7.60
CA THR A 260 6.53 -19.75 -7.35
C THR A 260 7.84 -20.45 -7.70
N ALA A 261 7.99 -21.72 -7.27
CA ALA A 261 9.11 -22.56 -7.64
C ALA A 261 9.17 -22.83 -9.16
N SER A 262 8.05 -22.69 -9.89
CA SER A 262 7.96 -22.78 -11.34
C SER A 262 8.11 -21.44 -12.07
N ASP A 263 8.56 -20.40 -11.36
CA ASP A 263 8.77 -19.04 -11.88
C ASP A 263 7.46 -18.35 -12.38
N GLU A 264 6.31 -18.77 -11.85
CA GLU A 264 5.06 -18.05 -12.04
C GLU A 264 5.01 -16.82 -11.13
N VAL A 265 4.38 -15.76 -11.61
CA VAL A 265 4.24 -14.47 -10.89
C VAL A 265 2.78 -14.22 -10.62
N TYR A 266 2.42 -13.99 -9.37
CA TYR A 266 1.08 -13.61 -8.94
C TYR A 266 1.10 -12.33 -8.12
N ILE A 267 0.18 -11.39 -8.39
CA ILE A 267 -0.07 -10.27 -7.49
C ILE A 267 -0.68 -10.82 -6.20
N ASN A 268 0.01 -10.58 -5.08
CA ASN A 268 -0.51 -10.85 -3.75
C ASN A 268 -1.49 -9.75 -3.35
N GLU A 269 -0.98 -8.53 -3.17
CA GLU A 269 -1.78 -7.35 -2.88
C GLU A 269 -1.10 -6.07 -3.39
N ALA A 270 -1.84 -4.97 -3.42
CA ALA A 270 -1.30 -3.67 -3.74
C ALA A 270 -1.86 -2.59 -2.81
N ALA A 271 -1.05 -1.56 -2.57
CA ALA A 271 -1.38 -0.42 -1.73
C ALA A 271 -1.14 0.89 -2.52
N PRO A 272 -2.15 1.76 -2.66
CA PRO A 272 -2.06 2.96 -3.47
C PRO A 272 -1.42 4.12 -2.69
N ARG A 273 -0.27 3.89 -2.08
CA ARG A 273 0.48 4.81 -1.23
C ARG A 273 1.94 4.40 -1.12
N VAL A 274 2.75 5.23 -0.47
CA VAL A 274 4.10 4.84 -0.03
C VAL A 274 4.04 3.61 0.89
N HIS A 275 5.07 2.77 0.85
CA HIS A 275 5.04 1.44 1.47
C HIS A 275 6.35 1.11 2.19
N ASN A 276 6.27 0.21 3.17
CA ASN A 276 7.42 -0.28 3.94
C ASN A 276 8.53 -0.85 3.02
N SER A 277 8.15 -1.63 2.00
CA SER A 277 9.11 -2.19 1.04
C SER A 277 9.93 -1.15 0.28
N GLY A 278 9.53 0.12 0.29
CA GLY A 278 10.25 1.22 -0.37
C GLY A 278 11.13 2.07 0.55
N HIS A 279 11.26 1.75 1.83
CA HIS A 279 12.07 2.56 2.75
C HIS A 279 13.52 2.66 2.31
N LEU A 280 14.10 1.55 1.86
CA LEU A 280 15.49 1.50 1.39
C LEU A 280 15.78 2.42 0.20
N THR A 281 14.75 2.90 -0.53
CA THR A 281 14.93 3.82 -1.65
C THR A 281 15.50 5.18 -1.23
N ILE A 282 15.47 5.52 0.07
CA ILE A 282 16.05 6.75 0.61
C ILE A 282 17.55 6.78 0.32
N GLU A 283 18.24 5.67 0.51
CA GLU A 283 19.69 5.53 0.32
C GLU A 283 20.04 4.83 -1.00
N ALA A 284 19.13 4.04 -1.55
CA ALA A 284 19.41 3.18 -2.71
C ALA A 284 19.20 3.88 -4.06
N THR A 285 18.44 4.97 -4.11
CA THR A 285 18.08 5.63 -5.38
C THR A 285 18.24 7.14 -5.31
N PRO A 286 18.43 7.83 -6.48
CA PRO A 286 18.51 9.29 -6.50
C PRO A 286 17.25 9.98 -5.98
N SER A 287 16.07 9.40 -6.24
CA SER A 287 14.78 9.91 -5.76
C SER A 287 14.02 8.79 -5.05
N SER A 288 13.86 8.92 -3.72
CA SER A 288 13.15 7.94 -2.90
C SER A 288 11.67 7.84 -3.26
N GLN A 289 11.00 6.78 -2.82
CA GLN A 289 9.54 6.64 -2.98
C GLN A 289 8.77 7.86 -2.44
N PHE A 290 9.23 8.45 -1.35
CA PHE A 290 8.60 9.63 -0.73
C PHE A 290 8.74 10.86 -1.61
N GLU A 291 9.92 11.06 -2.18
CA GLU A 291 10.16 12.14 -3.15
C GLU A 291 9.33 11.96 -4.41
N GLN A 292 9.33 10.76 -4.99
CA GLN A 292 8.54 10.44 -6.17
C GLN A 292 7.04 10.66 -5.95
N HIS A 293 6.54 10.24 -4.78
CA HIS A 293 5.14 10.47 -4.43
C HIS A 293 4.80 11.95 -4.40
N LEU A 294 5.60 12.76 -3.71
CA LEU A 294 5.42 14.21 -3.66
C LEU A 294 5.51 14.86 -5.04
N ARG A 295 6.47 14.42 -5.89
CA ARG A 295 6.57 14.89 -7.28
C ARG A 295 5.30 14.57 -8.05
N ALA A 296 4.81 13.33 -7.97
CA ALA A 296 3.63 12.89 -8.68
C ALA A 296 2.39 13.70 -8.33
N ILE A 297 2.10 13.89 -7.03
CA ILE A 297 0.91 14.61 -6.56
C ILE A 297 1.01 16.12 -6.66
N ALA A 298 2.23 16.66 -6.72
CA ALA A 298 2.49 18.09 -6.91
C ALA A 298 2.53 18.49 -8.40
N GLY A 299 2.38 17.55 -9.33
CA GLY A 299 2.46 17.82 -10.77
C GLY A 299 3.87 18.15 -11.26
N LEU A 300 4.90 17.65 -10.56
CA LEU A 300 6.30 17.79 -10.95
C LEU A 300 6.74 16.61 -11.83
N PRO A 301 7.78 16.79 -12.68
CA PRO A 301 8.42 15.67 -13.37
C PRO A 301 8.92 14.63 -12.36
N LEU A 302 8.80 13.35 -12.69
CA LEU A 302 9.33 12.28 -11.85
C LEU A 302 10.86 12.30 -11.85
N GLY A 303 11.48 11.90 -10.75
CA GLY A 303 12.93 11.83 -10.61
C GLY A 303 13.50 10.48 -11.09
N ALA A 304 14.83 10.39 -11.14
CA ALA A 304 15.49 9.14 -11.46
C ALA A 304 15.33 8.10 -10.33
N SER A 305 15.17 6.83 -10.73
CA SER A 305 14.93 5.70 -9.80
C SER A 305 15.94 4.56 -9.96
N HIS A 306 17.00 4.74 -10.74
CA HIS A 306 18.00 3.68 -10.89
C HIS A 306 18.72 3.41 -9.56
N LEU A 307 19.14 2.16 -9.37
CA LEU A 307 19.91 1.76 -8.19
C LEU A 307 21.29 2.42 -8.19
N ILE A 308 21.65 3.14 -7.15
CA ILE A 308 22.98 3.75 -6.98
C ILE A 308 23.86 2.94 -6.03
N SER A 309 23.26 2.16 -5.13
CA SER A 309 23.97 1.28 -4.20
C SER A 309 23.07 0.11 -3.80
N PRO A 310 23.61 -1.11 -3.67
CA PRO A 310 22.88 -2.17 -2.95
C PRO A 310 22.47 -1.69 -1.57
N ALA A 311 21.26 -2.04 -1.18
CA ALA A 311 20.70 -1.62 0.12
C ALA A 311 19.84 -2.71 0.74
N CYS A 312 19.78 -2.68 2.06
CA CYS A 312 18.93 -3.55 2.86
C CYS A 312 18.26 -2.71 3.96
N MET A 313 16.96 -2.92 4.15
CA MET A 313 16.20 -2.38 5.26
C MET A 313 15.82 -3.52 6.18
N ILE A 314 15.96 -3.32 7.49
CA ILE A 314 15.55 -4.25 8.52
C ILE A 314 14.48 -3.58 9.38
N ASN A 315 13.34 -4.26 9.57
CA ASN A 315 12.30 -3.80 10.48
C ASN A 315 12.66 -4.16 11.92
N LEU A 316 12.89 -3.14 12.73
CA LEU A 316 13.04 -3.30 14.18
C LEU A 316 11.65 -3.16 14.81
N THR A 317 11.00 -4.28 15.07
CA THR A 317 9.68 -4.32 15.72
C THR A 317 9.84 -4.73 17.18
N GLY A 318 9.03 -4.14 18.07
CA GLY A 318 8.96 -4.60 19.46
C GLY A 318 8.47 -6.04 19.53
N ALA A 319 9.37 -6.99 19.85
CA ALA A 319 8.99 -8.37 20.10
C ALA A 319 8.35 -8.50 21.49
N PRO A 320 7.47 -9.52 21.72
CA PRO A 320 6.99 -9.83 23.06
C PRO A 320 8.17 -10.04 24.02
N GLY A 321 8.21 -9.24 25.10
CA GLY A 321 9.31 -9.26 26.09
C GLY A 321 10.30 -8.09 25.96
N TYR A 322 10.29 -7.33 24.89
CA TYR A 322 11.01 -6.06 24.79
C TYR A 322 10.05 -4.92 25.15
N ILE A 323 10.15 -4.45 26.38
CA ILE A 323 9.34 -3.33 26.89
C ILE A 323 10.28 -2.16 27.06
N GLY A 324 10.13 -1.12 26.24
CA GLY A 324 10.88 0.12 26.34
C GLY A 324 11.00 0.87 25.02
N PRO A 325 11.38 2.16 25.06
CA PRO A 325 11.68 2.89 23.84
C PRO A 325 12.91 2.26 23.15
N VAL A 326 12.82 2.07 21.85
CA VAL A 326 13.94 1.68 21.00
C VAL A 326 14.73 2.93 20.66
#